data_8cbff943fb26f8d96dfc0def2b88dc65
#
_entry.id   8cbff943fb26f8d96dfc0def2b88dc65
#
_cell.length_a   1.000
_cell.length_b   1.000
_cell.length_c   1.000
_cell.angle_alpha   90.00
_cell.angle_beta   90.00
_cell.angle_gamma   90.00
#
_symmetry.space_group_name_H-M   'P 1'
#
loop_
_entity.id
_entity.type
_entity.pdbx_description
1 polymer ?
#
loop_
_entity_poly.entity_id
_entity_poly.type
_entity_poly.pdbx_seq_one_letter_code
_entity_poly.pdbx_strand_id
1 'polypeptide(L)'
;MQRLGRLRGFIFSATAKDTYILFAGNMVSAILGFVFIFLVAKYINREEFGIFSAALNLVIILTSLSDLGITAGLVNFISKADSENDEQTSFKYQKAGLIIKVSAVVLLSLIVVLFAPQISRYMLANSSPVISIWVAVISFALFVPMYFPYVLQAKKKFIQSMAVDNIYYLFRLLALLFFIFTTGLTLYGAFSTAILGFFVSLILSFSFLGLKFLSSKPEFQIYKNLMSFSGWVGVNRIISAISGRLDLQMLAILSTAYLTAGYSMASRIASIAIIFTSSYSAVLAPRFSSIGDKNKEKEYLIKATLGVLPIIAITISSFFVIGPFIKTFFPIYIDVIEVYKYLILSLVPFMFTAPSVTAIIYAMNKPKFIGLYSFFQLLIIFGLNYYLIPKFGYMGPVFTSFISHTLLAIFTWLIVIRHYWFGK
;
A
#
# COMPACT_ATOMS: atom_id res chain seq x y z
N MET A 1 21.03 -11.77 34.08
CA MET A 1 20.24 -10.57 34.45
C MET A 1 20.50 -9.33 33.58
N GLN A 2 21.75 -8.98 33.26
CA GLN A 2 22.06 -7.81 32.40
C GLN A 2 21.42 -7.82 30.98
N ARG A 3 21.28 -8.98 30.32
CA ARG A 3 20.61 -9.10 29.01
C ARG A 3 19.10 -8.84 29.09
N LEU A 4 18.45 -9.29 30.16
CA LEU A 4 17.02 -9.03 30.41
C LEU A 4 16.75 -7.55 30.73
N GLY A 5 17.65 -6.88 31.44
CA GLY A 5 17.55 -5.44 31.72
C GLY A 5 17.71 -4.58 30.44
N ARG A 6 18.65 -4.96 29.53
CA ARG A 6 18.81 -4.27 28.23
C ARG A 6 17.61 -4.50 27.31
N LEU A 7 17.03 -5.70 27.29
CA LEU A 7 15.79 -5.99 26.51
C LEU A 7 14.58 -5.21 27.04
N ARG A 8 14.40 -5.13 28.37
CA ARG A 8 13.37 -4.29 28.98
C ARG A 8 13.57 -2.81 28.64
N GLY A 9 14.78 -2.29 28.73
CA GLY A 9 15.08 -0.91 28.37
C GLY A 9 14.79 -0.60 26.90
N PHE A 10 15.02 -1.56 25.99
CA PHE A 10 14.69 -1.41 24.56
C PHE A 10 13.19 -1.45 24.29
N ILE A 11 12.45 -2.40 24.91
CA ILE A 11 11.00 -2.58 24.73
C ILE A 11 10.20 -1.35 25.27
N PHE A 12 10.70 -0.70 26.31
CA PHE A 12 10.07 0.49 26.92
C PHE A 12 10.75 1.81 26.52
N SER A 13 11.62 1.81 25.50
CA SER A 13 12.21 3.03 24.98
C SER A 13 11.16 3.93 24.31
N ALA A 14 11.42 5.24 24.27
CA ALA A 14 10.56 6.20 23.57
C ALA A 14 10.34 5.78 22.10
N THR A 15 11.38 5.33 21.42
CA THR A 15 11.30 4.84 20.04
C THR A 15 10.40 3.60 19.90
N ALA A 16 10.45 2.67 20.86
CA ALA A 16 9.55 1.51 20.84
C ALA A 16 8.10 1.91 21.04
N LYS A 17 7.83 2.84 21.95
CA LYS A 17 6.49 3.40 22.17
C LYS A 17 5.94 4.07 20.90
N ASP A 18 6.74 4.87 20.23
CA ASP A 18 6.36 5.53 18.98
C ASP A 18 6.06 4.51 17.87
N THR A 19 6.87 3.46 17.77
CA THR A 19 6.65 2.35 16.85
C THR A 19 5.33 1.62 17.14
N TYR A 20 5.01 1.35 18.41
CA TYR A 20 3.75 0.71 18.79
C TYR A 20 2.53 1.59 18.46
N ILE A 21 2.63 2.91 18.66
CA ILE A 21 1.58 3.87 18.30
C ILE A 21 1.32 3.82 16.78
N LEU A 22 2.38 3.90 15.98
CA LEU A 22 2.26 3.81 14.52
C LEU A 22 1.69 2.47 14.07
N PHE A 23 2.16 1.37 14.64
CA PHE A 23 1.68 0.03 14.31
C PHE A 23 0.19 -0.14 14.66
N ALA A 24 -0.19 0.22 15.88
CA ALA A 24 -1.59 0.14 16.33
C ALA A 24 -2.50 1.05 15.48
N GLY A 25 -2.07 2.28 15.20
CA GLY A 25 -2.80 3.21 14.35
C GLY A 25 -3.01 2.66 12.93
N ASN A 26 -1.96 2.15 12.30
CA ASN A 26 -2.05 1.53 10.97
C ASN A 26 -2.96 0.29 10.97
N MET A 27 -2.95 -0.53 12.04
CA MET A 27 -3.90 -1.64 12.18
C MET A 27 -5.35 -1.15 12.23
N VAL A 28 -5.64 -0.10 12.98
CA VAL A 28 -7.00 0.48 13.05
C VAL A 28 -7.43 0.98 11.68
N SER A 29 -6.59 1.77 10.97
CA SER A 29 -6.90 2.23 9.60
C SER A 29 -7.14 1.06 8.65
N ALA A 30 -6.32 0.00 8.73
CA ALA A 30 -6.48 -1.18 7.89
C ALA A 30 -7.80 -1.91 8.17
N ILE A 31 -8.17 -2.11 9.44
CA ILE A 31 -9.43 -2.75 9.82
C ILE A 31 -10.62 -1.91 9.35
N LEU A 32 -10.61 -0.59 9.60
CA LEU A 32 -11.68 0.31 9.14
C LEU A 32 -11.82 0.29 7.61
N GLY A 33 -10.69 0.33 6.89
CA GLY A 33 -10.67 0.23 5.44
C GLY A 33 -11.19 -1.13 4.92
N PHE A 34 -10.86 -2.21 5.61
CA PHE A 34 -11.33 -3.57 5.29
C PHE A 34 -12.85 -3.69 5.48
N VAL A 35 -13.35 -3.28 6.65
CA VAL A 35 -14.79 -3.26 6.96
C VAL A 35 -15.55 -2.41 5.95
N PHE A 36 -15.04 -1.21 5.62
CA PHE A 36 -15.62 -0.34 4.62
C PHE A 36 -15.82 -1.05 3.27
N ILE A 37 -14.76 -1.67 2.75
CA ILE A 37 -14.80 -2.34 1.45
C ILE A 37 -15.75 -3.54 1.45
N PHE A 38 -15.76 -4.33 2.52
CA PHE A 38 -16.67 -5.48 2.63
C PHE A 38 -18.14 -5.04 2.70
N LEU A 39 -18.44 -3.94 3.40
CA LEU A 39 -19.79 -3.38 3.41
C LEU A 39 -20.18 -2.87 2.01
N VAL A 40 -19.29 -2.17 1.31
CA VAL A 40 -19.56 -1.78 -0.08
C VAL A 40 -19.85 -3.01 -0.94
N ALA A 41 -19.01 -4.05 -0.89
CA ALA A 41 -19.19 -5.28 -1.66
C ALA A 41 -20.51 -6.02 -1.35
N LYS A 42 -21.03 -5.85 -0.12
CA LYS A 42 -22.27 -6.48 0.34
C LYS A 42 -23.52 -5.73 -0.11
N TYR A 43 -23.47 -4.40 -0.14
CA TYR A 43 -24.67 -3.56 -0.30
C TYR A 43 -24.84 -2.94 -1.67
N ILE A 44 -23.82 -2.96 -2.56
CA ILE A 44 -23.99 -2.60 -3.98
C ILE A 44 -23.96 -3.87 -4.85
N ASN A 45 -24.44 -3.76 -6.09
CA ASN A 45 -24.40 -4.89 -7.01
C ASN A 45 -22.94 -5.23 -7.41
N ARG A 46 -22.72 -6.45 -7.91
CA ARG A 46 -21.39 -6.97 -8.19
C ARG A 46 -20.65 -6.17 -9.28
N GLU A 47 -21.34 -5.74 -10.33
CA GLU A 47 -20.72 -4.94 -11.40
C GLU A 47 -20.31 -3.55 -10.89
N GLU A 48 -21.18 -2.88 -10.13
CA GLU A 48 -20.86 -1.62 -9.48
C GLU A 48 -19.65 -1.76 -8.53
N PHE A 49 -19.55 -2.87 -7.78
CA PHE A 49 -18.39 -3.14 -6.95
C PHE A 49 -17.10 -3.33 -7.78
N GLY A 50 -17.20 -3.90 -8.97
CA GLY A 50 -16.09 -3.99 -9.92
C GLY A 50 -15.61 -2.63 -10.39
N ILE A 51 -16.54 -1.77 -10.81
CA ILE A 51 -16.25 -0.38 -11.20
C ILE A 51 -15.66 0.40 -10.02
N PHE A 52 -16.26 0.27 -8.83
CA PHE A 52 -15.75 0.89 -7.60
C PHE A 52 -14.32 0.45 -7.28
N SER A 53 -14.04 -0.84 -7.41
CA SER A 53 -12.71 -1.40 -7.15
C SER A 53 -11.67 -0.92 -8.16
N ALA A 54 -12.01 -0.87 -9.45
CA ALA A 54 -11.16 -0.32 -10.50
C ALA A 54 -10.88 1.17 -10.26
N ALA A 55 -11.92 1.94 -9.92
CA ALA A 55 -11.80 3.36 -9.62
C ALA A 55 -10.90 3.61 -8.41
N LEU A 56 -11.09 2.91 -7.29
CA LEU A 56 -10.21 3.02 -6.13
C LEU A 56 -8.77 2.58 -6.42
N ASN A 57 -8.60 1.57 -7.27
CA ASN A 57 -7.27 1.14 -7.68
C ASN A 57 -6.55 2.24 -8.47
N LEU A 58 -7.24 2.87 -9.42
CA LEU A 58 -6.72 4.01 -10.17
C LEU A 58 -6.43 5.22 -9.26
N VAL A 59 -7.30 5.52 -8.29
CA VAL A 59 -7.07 6.54 -7.27
C VAL A 59 -5.75 6.30 -6.52
N ILE A 60 -5.48 5.06 -6.10
CA ILE A 60 -4.23 4.73 -5.38
C ILE A 60 -3.01 4.89 -6.31
N ILE A 61 -3.12 4.54 -7.58
CA ILE A 61 -2.05 4.77 -8.57
C ILE A 61 -1.80 6.28 -8.71
N LEU A 62 -2.83 7.09 -8.93
CA LEU A 62 -2.72 8.54 -9.10
C LEU A 62 -2.15 9.24 -7.86
N THR A 63 -2.61 8.87 -6.67
CA THR A 63 -2.09 9.44 -5.42
C THR A 63 -0.64 9.05 -5.16
N SER A 64 -0.24 7.83 -5.54
CA SER A 64 1.17 7.40 -5.48
C SER A 64 2.04 8.14 -6.48
N LEU A 65 1.53 8.40 -7.69
CA LEU A 65 2.20 9.24 -8.70
C LEU A 65 2.36 10.69 -8.18
N SER A 66 1.34 11.25 -7.54
CA SER A 66 1.38 12.61 -6.99
C SER A 66 2.35 12.76 -5.81
N ASP A 67 2.73 11.67 -5.15
CA ASP A 67 3.69 11.73 -4.03
C ASP A 67 5.11 12.11 -4.48
N LEU A 68 5.55 11.69 -5.66
CA LEU A 68 6.89 11.98 -6.21
C LEU A 68 8.04 11.72 -5.21
N GLY A 69 7.81 10.91 -4.15
CA GLY A 69 8.74 10.69 -3.04
C GLY A 69 8.84 11.85 -2.04
N ILE A 70 8.06 12.92 -2.21
CA ILE A 70 8.07 14.14 -1.36
C ILE A 70 7.85 13.79 0.11
N THR A 71 7.01 12.81 0.40
CA THR A 71 6.76 12.35 1.79
C THR A 71 8.06 11.98 2.52
N ALA A 72 8.98 11.27 1.87
CA ALA A 72 10.26 10.90 2.49
C ALA A 72 11.18 12.12 2.69
N GLY A 73 11.20 13.04 1.72
CA GLY A 73 11.91 14.30 1.83
C GLY A 73 11.39 15.18 2.96
N LEU A 74 10.07 15.27 3.10
CA LEU A 74 9.44 16.03 4.20
C LEU A 74 9.87 15.49 5.57
N VAL A 75 9.77 14.17 5.77
CA VAL A 75 10.19 13.56 7.03
C VAL A 75 11.66 13.87 7.33
N ASN A 76 12.55 13.78 6.34
CA ASN A 76 13.96 14.04 6.52
C ASN A 76 14.25 15.51 6.85
N PHE A 77 13.77 16.45 6.03
CA PHE A 77 14.15 17.87 6.17
C PHE A 77 13.42 18.57 7.32
N ILE A 78 12.16 18.24 7.59
CA ILE A 78 11.43 18.80 8.73
C ILE A 78 12.03 18.29 10.04
N SER A 79 12.32 16.98 10.17
CA SER A 79 12.94 16.44 11.38
C SER A 79 14.31 17.04 11.63
N LYS A 80 15.10 17.32 10.56
CA LYS A 80 16.39 17.98 10.68
C LYS A 80 16.24 19.42 11.17
N ALA A 81 15.38 20.22 10.52
CA ALA A 81 15.14 21.62 10.93
C ALA A 81 14.61 21.71 12.36
N ASP A 82 13.67 20.82 12.75
CA ASP A 82 13.16 20.80 14.13
C ASP A 82 14.22 20.37 15.15
N SER A 83 15.19 19.51 14.78
CA SER A 83 16.31 19.13 15.66
C SER A 83 17.32 20.24 15.86
N GLU A 84 17.42 21.15 14.90
CA GLU A 84 18.26 22.36 14.94
C GLU A 84 17.51 23.58 15.55
N ASN A 85 16.26 23.38 16.00
CA ASN A 85 15.34 24.41 16.51
C ASN A 85 15.04 25.54 15.49
N ASP A 86 15.17 25.24 14.18
CA ASP A 86 14.84 26.17 13.10
C ASP A 86 13.39 25.96 12.62
N GLU A 87 12.47 26.54 13.39
CA GLU A 87 11.03 26.45 13.11
C GLU A 87 10.67 27.11 11.77
N GLN A 88 11.38 28.17 11.37
CA GLN A 88 11.10 28.85 10.10
C GLN A 88 11.43 27.96 8.89
N THR A 89 12.58 27.31 8.90
CA THR A 89 12.96 26.36 7.85
C THR A 89 12.02 25.17 7.83
N SER A 90 11.61 24.66 9.00
CA SER A 90 10.58 23.60 9.11
C SER A 90 9.27 24.03 8.42
N PHE A 91 8.78 25.25 8.67
CA PHE A 91 7.57 25.78 8.01
C PHE A 91 7.74 25.95 6.49
N LYS A 92 8.92 26.41 6.03
CA LYS A 92 9.20 26.49 4.60
C LYS A 92 9.12 25.14 3.92
N TYR A 93 9.70 24.05 4.50
CA TYR A 93 9.59 22.71 3.97
C TYR A 93 8.15 22.17 3.99
N GLN A 94 7.40 22.42 5.05
CA GLN A 94 5.98 22.04 5.12
C GLN A 94 5.20 22.70 3.99
N LYS A 95 5.30 24.00 3.78
CA LYS A 95 4.58 24.71 2.71
C LYS A 95 5.04 24.29 1.32
N ALA A 96 6.35 24.15 1.09
CA ALA A 96 6.87 23.70 -0.20
C ALA A 96 6.34 22.31 -0.58
N GLY A 97 6.38 21.35 0.36
CA GLY A 97 5.83 20.02 0.15
C GLY A 97 4.32 20.03 -0.09
N LEU A 98 3.56 20.86 0.64
CA LEU A 98 2.13 21.05 0.40
C LEU A 98 1.87 21.54 -1.03
N ILE A 99 2.57 22.57 -1.48
CA ILE A 99 2.41 23.12 -2.82
C ILE A 99 2.74 22.07 -3.88
N ILE A 100 3.87 21.37 -3.77
CA ILE A 100 4.24 20.33 -4.75
C ILE A 100 3.17 19.25 -4.83
N LYS A 101 2.73 18.70 -3.69
CA LYS A 101 1.75 17.61 -3.68
C LYS A 101 0.37 18.06 -4.15
N VAL A 102 -0.10 19.23 -3.72
CA VAL A 102 -1.39 19.78 -4.20
C VAL A 102 -1.32 20.04 -5.70
N SER A 103 -0.26 20.67 -6.19
CA SER A 103 -0.10 20.91 -7.63
C SER A 103 -0.08 19.60 -8.43
N ALA A 104 0.63 18.57 -7.94
CA ALA A 104 0.71 17.28 -8.60
C ALA A 104 -0.67 16.56 -8.63
N VAL A 105 -1.39 16.51 -7.50
CA VAL A 105 -2.70 15.86 -7.47
C VAL A 105 -3.73 16.63 -8.29
N VAL A 106 -3.71 17.97 -8.27
CA VAL A 106 -4.60 18.80 -9.09
C VAL A 106 -4.32 18.59 -10.56
N LEU A 107 -3.05 18.59 -10.97
CA LEU A 107 -2.66 18.34 -12.37
C LEU A 107 -3.15 16.96 -12.84
N LEU A 108 -2.89 15.90 -12.07
CA LEU A 108 -3.35 14.56 -12.39
C LEU A 108 -4.87 14.45 -12.41
N SER A 109 -5.57 15.07 -11.45
CA SER A 109 -7.03 15.12 -11.41
C SER A 109 -7.61 15.88 -12.62
N LEU A 110 -6.97 16.96 -13.03
CA LEU A 110 -7.37 17.72 -14.23
C LEU A 110 -7.21 16.86 -15.50
N ILE A 111 -6.11 16.13 -15.63
CA ILE A 111 -5.92 15.18 -16.74
C ILE A 111 -7.04 14.12 -16.74
N VAL A 112 -7.38 13.57 -15.57
CA VAL A 112 -8.46 12.57 -15.46
C VAL A 112 -9.82 13.16 -15.85
N VAL A 113 -10.11 14.40 -15.50
CA VAL A 113 -11.37 15.08 -15.88
C VAL A 113 -11.40 15.39 -17.37
N LEU A 114 -10.31 15.91 -17.94
CA LEU A 114 -10.22 16.23 -19.38
C LEU A 114 -10.37 14.99 -20.26
N PHE A 115 -9.86 13.85 -19.81
CA PHE A 115 -9.94 12.58 -20.51
C PHE A 115 -10.97 11.62 -19.89
N ALA A 116 -11.98 12.16 -19.18
CA ALA A 116 -12.96 11.35 -18.46
C ALA A 116 -13.66 10.28 -19.32
N PRO A 117 -14.13 10.56 -20.55
CA PRO A 117 -14.73 9.54 -21.39
C PRO A 117 -13.77 8.40 -21.76
N GLN A 118 -12.51 8.73 -22.10
CA GLN A 118 -11.49 7.75 -22.47
C GLN A 118 -11.08 6.91 -21.26
N ILE A 119 -10.86 7.54 -20.11
CA ILE A 119 -10.47 6.84 -18.87
C ILE A 119 -11.60 5.91 -18.43
N SER A 120 -12.86 6.36 -18.42
CA SER A 120 -13.99 5.51 -18.06
C SER A 120 -14.16 4.35 -19.01
N ARG A 121 -14.02 4.59 -20.32
CA ARG A 121 -14.13 3.55 -21.34
C ARG A 121 -13.01 2.51 -21.25
N TYR A 122 -11.76 2.96 -21.15
CA TYR A 122 -10.60 2.08 -21.31
C TYR A 122 -10.01 1.62 -19.98
N MET A 123 -10.16 2.35 -18.86
CA MET A 123 -9.52 2.02 -17.60
C MET A 123 -10.48 1.62 -16.48
N LEU A 124 -11.78 1.89 -16.63
CA LEU A 124 -12.79 1.68 -15.59
C LEU A 124 -13.93 0.75 -16.07
N ALA A 125 -13.57 -0.33 -16.76
CA ALA A 125 -14.49 -1.37 -17.22
C ALA A 125 -15.66 -0.81 -18.07
N ASN A 126 -15.38 0.13 -18.97
CA ASN A 126 -16.38 0.80 -19.84
C ASN A 126 -17.52 1.47 -19.07
N SER A 127 -17.19 2.11 -17.96
CA SER A 127 -18.16 2.80 -17.10
C SER A 127 -18.52 4.21 -17.61
N SER A 128 -19.48 4.85 -16.92
CA SER A 128 -19.86 6.24 -17.21
C SER A 128 -18.69 7.21 -16.96
N PRO A 129 -18.52 8.28 -17.78
CA PRO A 129 -17.51 9.33 -17.56
C PRO A 129 -17.57 9.99 -16.18
N VAL A 130 -18.74 10.01 -15.54
CA VAL A 130 -18.92 10.51 -14.17
C VAL A 130 -18.05 9.75 -13.17
N ILE A 131 -17.75 8.47 -13.40
CA ILE A 131 -16.86 7.68 -12.52
C ILE A 131 -15.44 8.23 -12.55
N SER A 132 -14.93 8.65 -13.70
CA SER A 132 -13.61 9.30 -13.80
C SER A 132 -13.57 10.62 -13.03
N ILE A 133 -14.66 11.39 -13.03
CA ILE A 133 -14.76 12.60 -12.20
C ILE A 133 -14.67 12.24 -10.71
N TRP A 134 -15.34 11.17 -10.26
CA TRP A 134 -15.20 10.67 -8.89
C TRP A 134 -13.79 10.20 -8.57
N VAL A 135 -13.10 9.58 -9.52
CA VAL A 135 -11.68 9.23 -9.35
C VAL A 135 -10.84 10.48 -9.07
N ALA A 136 -11.05 11.57 -9.82
CA ALA A 136 -10.35 12.83 -9.58
C ALA A 136 -10.67 13.42 -8.20
N VAL A 137 -11.95 13.47 -7.82
CA VAL A 137 -12.41 13.99 -6.51
C VAL A 137 -11.82 13.17 -5.36
N ILE A 138 -11.86 11.83 -5.43
CA ILE A 138 -11.33 10.96 -4.37
C ILE A 138 -9.81 11.02 -4.32
N SER A 139 -9.11 11.16 -5.45
CA SER A 139 -7.66 11.35 -5.48
C SER A 139 -7.26 12.62 -4.72
N PHE A 140 -8.03 13.69 -4.89
CA PHE A 140 -7.85 14.91 -4.10
C PHE A 140 -8.21 14.72 -2.62
N ALA A 141 -9.29 14.01 -2.31
CA ALA A 141 -9.70 13.74 -0.92
C ALA A 141 -8.67 12.89 -0.16
N LEU A 142 -7.99 11.95 -0.83
CA LEU A 142 -6.92 11.13 -0.23
C LEU A 142 -5.62 11.92 0.00
N PHE A 143 -5.50 13.13 -0.55
CA PHE A 143 -4.32 13.96 -0.31
C PHE A 143 -4.10 14.23 1.19
N VAL A 144 -5.16 14.54 1.95
CA VAL A 144 -5.06 14.87 3.38
C VAL A 144 -4.43 13.73 4.19
N PRO A 145 -4.97 12.49 4.19
CA PRO A 145 -4.36 11.40 4.94
C PRO A 145 -2.99 10.97 4.38
N MET A 146 -2.64 11.37 3.16
CA MET A 146 -1.34 11.06 2.56
C MET A 146 -0.30 12.18 2.71
N TYR A 147 -0.63 13.31 3.32
CA TYR A 147 0.29 14.42 3.54
C TYR A 147 0.48 14.74 5.03
N PHE A 148 -0.58 15.13 5.71
CA PHE A 148 -0.49 15.66 7.08
C PHE A 148 0.04 14.67 8.12
N PRO A 149 -0.31 13.38 8.08
CA PRO A 149 0.27 12.40 8.98
C PRO A 149 1.80 12.34 8.91
N TYR A 150 2.38 12.44 7.73
CA TYR A 150 3.84 12.39 7.58
C TYR A 150 4.54 13.67 8.08
N VAL A 151 3.91 14.84 7.94
CA VAL A 151 4.39 16.08 8.56
C VAL A 151 4.37 15.98 10.08
N LEU A 152 3.29 15.40 10.64
CA LEU A 152 3.19 15.15 12.08
C LEU A 152 4.22 14.11 12.57
N GLN A 153 4.48 13.06 11.78
CA GLN A 153 5.55 12.08 12.09
C GLN A 153 6.93 12.75 12.10
N ALA A 154 7.21 13.61 11.12
CA ALA A 154 8.45 14.39 11.08
C ALA A 154 8.66 15.22 12.35
N LYS A 155 7.57 15.74 12.91
CA LYS A 155 7.55 16.49 14.18
C LYS A 155 7.46 15.58 15.43
N LYS A 156 7.61 14.28 15.28
CA LYS A 156 7.47 13.25 16.34
C LYS A 156 6.10 13.27 17.05
N LYS A 157 5.08 13.80 16.40
CA LYS A 157 3.69 13.83 16.88
C LYS A 157 2.92 12.58 16.38
N PHE A 158 3.37 11.38 16.80
CA PHE A 158 2.88 10.11 16.24
C PHE A 158 1.41 9.83 16.57
N ILE A 159 0.93 10.18 17.77
CA ILE A 159 -0.48 10.02 18.14
C ILE A 159 -1.37 10.89 17.26
N GLN A 160 -1.00 12.15 17.05
CA GLN A 160 -1.75 13.07 16.21
C GLN A 160 -1.73 12.62 14.74
N SER A 161 -0.60 12.08 14.28
CA SER A 161 -0.48 11.49 12.95
C SER A 161 -1.49 10.37 12.73
N MET A 162 -1.55 9.42 13.67
CA MET A 162 -2.50 8.31 13.58
C MET A 162 -3.95 8.76 13.77
N ALA A 163 -4.20 9.78 14.58
CA ALA A 163 -5.54 10.35 14.73
C ALA A 163 -6.08 10.93 13.41
N VAL A 164 -5.26 11.68 12.65
CA VAL A 164 -5.66 12.23 11.35
C VAL A 164 -5.99 11.11 10.36
N ASP A 165 -5.15 10.08 10.28
CA ASP A 165 -5.36 8.95 9.37
C ASP A 165 -6.60 8.12 9.77
N ASN A 166 -6.70 7.71 11.04
CA ASN A 166 -7.81 6.90 11.52
C ASN A 166 -9.17 7.62 11.44
N ILE A 167 -9.21 8.92 11.69
CA ILE A 167 -10.43 9.72 11.58
C ILE A 167 -10.93 9.77 10.14
N TYR A 168 -10.04 9.88 9.15
CA TYR A 168 -10.44 9.78 7.74
C TYR A 168 -11.21 8.48 7.47
N TYR A 169 -10.66 7.33 7.85
CA TYR A 169 -11.32 6.04 7.63
C TYR A 169 -12.58 5.86 8.48
N LEU A 170 -12.57 6.34 9.73
CA LEU A 170 -13.73 6.25 10.62
C LEU A 170 -14.93 7.05 10.07
N PHE A 171 -14.73 8.31 9.72
CA PHE A 171 -15.83 9.14 9.21
C PHE A 171 -16.30 8.69 7.82
N ARG A 172 -15.41 8.17 7.00
CA ARG A 172 -15.77 7.50 5.77
C ARG A 172 -16.66 6.28 6.01
N LEU A 173 -16.35 5.47 7.01
CA LEU A 173 -17.16 4.31 7.42
C LEU A 173 -18.52 4.76 8.01
N LEU A 174 -18.52 5.77 8.86
CA LEU A 174 -19.77 6.33 9.43
C LEU A 174 -20.69 6.89 8.33
N ALA A 175 -20.15 7.61 7.35
CA ALA A 175 -20.90 8.07 6.19
C ALA A 175 -21.48 6.90 5.38
N LEU A 176 -20.70 5.82 5.21
CA LEU A 176 -21.18 4.61 4.53
C LEU A 176 -22.37 3.99 5.28
N LEU A 177 -22.24 3.82 6.59
CA LEU A 177 -23.32 3.29 7.43
C LEU A 177 -24.57 4.18 7.36
N PHE A 178 -24.39 5.50 7.39
CA PHE A 178 -25.51 6.44 7.20
C PHE A 178 -26.24 6.17 5.88
N PHE A 179 -25.56 6.05 4.75
CA PHE A 179 -26.21 5.71 3.47
C PHE A 179 -26.90 4.35 3.51
N ILE A 180 -26.27 3.32 4.11
CA ILE A 180 -26.87 1.98 4.19
C ILE A 180 -28.22 2.02 4.93
N PHE A 181 -28.30 2.74 6.05
CA PHE A 181 -29.47 2.73 6.93
C PHE A 181 -30.54 3.76 6.56
N THR A 182 -30.24 4.75 5.70
CA THR A 182 -31.21 5.82 5.37
C THR A 182 -31.74 5.70 3.93
N THR A 183 -30.87 5.85 2.94
CA THR A 183 -31.27 5.98 1.52
C THR A 183 -31.00 4.72 0.71
N GLY A 184 -30.34 3.73 1.29
CA GLY A 184 -29.71 2.65 0.56
C GLY A 184 -28.37 3.05 -0.05
N LEU A 185 -27.43 2.12 -0.12
CA LEU A 185 -26.11 2.39 -0.64
C LEU A 185 -26.12 2.29 -2.17
N THR A 186 -25.66 3.35 -2.83
CA THR A 186 -25.38 3.38 -4.27
C THR A 186 -23.88 3.49 -4.52
N LEU A 187 -23.44 3.23 -5.75
CA LEU A 187 -22.05 3.44 -6.18
C LEU A 187 -21.57 4.88 -5.90
N TYR A 188 -22.39 5.86 -6.20
CA TYR A 188 -22.06 7.28 -5.96
C TYR A 188 -22.05 7.63 -4.48
N GLY A 189 -22.96 7.04 -3.69
CA GLY A 189 -22.95 7.15 -2.24
C GLY A 189 -21.64 6.60 -1.64
N ALA A 190 -21.18 5.44 -2.12
CA ALA A 190 -19.90 4.88 -1.68
C ALA A 190 -18.69 5.78 -2.01
N PHE A 191 -18.69 6.45 -3.17
CA PHE A 191 -17.65 7.42 -3.51
C PHE A 191 -17.71 8.69 -2.66
N SER A 192 -18.92 9.24 -2.42
CA SER A 192 -19.10 10.48 -1.67
C SER A 192 -18.64 10.40 -0.21
N THR A 193 -18.57 9.20 0.37
CA THR A 193 -18.05 8.99 1.74
C THR A 193 -16.64 9.55 1.94
N ALA A 194 -15.82 9.58 0.89
CA ALA A 194 -14.46 10.12 0.95
C ALA A 194 -14.42 11.62 1.24
N ILE A 195 -15.46 12.36 0.84
CA ILE A 195 -15.58 13.82 1.03
C ILE A 195 -15.71 14.15 2.53
N LEU A 196 -16.55 13.40 3.26
CA LEU A 196 -16.71 13.63 4.69
C LEU A 196 -15.40 13.32 5.43
N GLY A 197 -14.77 12.18 5.13
CA GLY A 197 -13.46 11.83 5.69
C GLY A 197 -12.40 12.92 5.44
N PHE A 198 -12.37 13.46 4.21
CA PHE A 198 -11.48 14.57 3.83
C PHE A 198 -11.66 15.80 4.73
N PHE A 199 -12.88 16.33 4.84
CA PHE A 199 -13.10 17.55 5.61
C PHE A 199 -12.80 17.38 7.09
N VAL A 200 -13.21 16.28 7.70
CA VAL A 200 -12.97 16.05 9.14
C VAL A 200 -11.48 15.86 9.41
N SER A 201 -10.77 15.09 8.59
CA SER A 201 -9.33 14.91 8.77
C SER A 201 -8.53 16.18 8.46
N LEU A 202 -9.00 17.02 7.53
CA LEU A 202 -8.39 18.33 7.23
C LEU A 202 -8.49 19.29 8.42
N ILE A 203 -9.68 19.42 9.00
CA ILE A 203 -9.91 20.26 10.20
C ILE A 203 -9.00 19.79 11.33
N LEU A 204 -8.92 18.49 11.57
CA LEU A 204 -8.06 17.93 12.60
C LEU A 204 -6.56 18.17 12.32
N SER A 205 -6.16 18.06 11.07
CA SER A 205 -4.77 18.33 10.66
C SER A 205 -4.34 19.77 10.97
N PHE A 206 -5.18 20.73 10.65
CA PHE A 206 -4.91 22.13 10.96
C PHE A 206 -4.99 22.44 12.46
N SER A 207 -5.84 21.74 13.21
CA SER A 207 -5.87 21.86 14.68
C SER A 207 -4.56 21.42 15.33
N PHE A 208 -3.89 20.39 14.78
CA PHE A 208 -2.63 19.87 15.33
C PHE A 208 -1.37 20.59 14.85
N LEU A 209 -1.36 21.08 13.61
CA LEU A 209 -0.19 21.77 13.01
C LEU A 209 -0.25 23.28 13.12
N GLY A 210 -1.46 23.85 13.29
CA GLY A 210 -1.69 25.27 13.15
C GLY A 210 -1.60 25.74 11.69
N LEU A 211 -1.85 27.01 11.46
CA LEU A 211 -1.84 27.64 10.13
C LEU A 211 -0.57 28.45 9.84
N LYS A 212 0.35 28.59 10.80
CA LYS A 212 1.54 29.45 10.68
C LYS A 212 2.42 29.08 9.48
N PHE A 213 2.58 27.79 9.17
CA PHE A 213 3.39 27.35 8.05
C PHE A 213 2.86 27.84 6.69
N LEU A 214 1.55 28.13 6.56
CA LEU A 214 0.96 28.67 5.33
C LEU A 214 1.45 30.08 5.01
N SER A 215 1.85 30.84 6.02
CA SER A 215 2.39 32.20 5.86
C SER A 215 3.88 32.22 5.48
N SER A 216 4.58 31.08 5.59
CA SER A 216 6.00 31.00 5.23
C SER A 216 6.20 31.22 3.73
N LYS A 217 7.39 31.72 3.34
CA LYS A 217 7.77 31.95 1.93
C LYS A 217 8.95 31.03 1.59
N PRO A 218 8.70 29.82 1.03
CA PRO A 218 9.77 28.92 0.64
C PRO A 218 10.59 29.52 -0.52
N GLU A 219 11.90 29.47 -0.39
CA GLU A 219 12.85 29.86 -1.44
C GLU A 219 13.00 28.70 -2.45
N PHE A 220 13.44 29.01 -3.67
CA PHE A 220 13.67 28.02 -4.72
C PHE A 220 14.57 26.87 -4.26
N GLN A 221 15.56 27.16 -3.43
CA GLN A 221 16.46 26.14 -2.88
C GLN A 221 15.74 25.08 -2.04
N ILE A 222 14.69 25.43 -1.30
CA ILE A 222 13.86 24.49 -0.53
C ILE A 222 13.17 23.49 -1.48
N TYR A 223 12.58 23.97 -2.57
CA TYR A 223 11.97 23.09 -3.59
C TYR A 223 13.00 22.19 -4.24
N LYS A 224 14.16 22.75 -4.62
CA LYS A 224 15.25 21.98 -5.24
C LYS A 224 15.76 20.89 -4.32
N ASN A 225 15.95 21.17 -3.04
CA ASN A 225 16.39 20.18 -2.05
C ASN A 225 15.36 19.05 -1.91
N LEU A 226 14.07 19.37 -1.78
CA LEU A 226 13.00 18.36 -1.71
C LEU A 226 12.99 17.49 -2.96
N MET A 227 12.96 18.06 -4.14
CA MET A 227 12.90 17.33 -5.40
C MET A 227 14.13 16.47 -5.65
N SER A 228 15.33 17.00 -5.36
CA SER A 228 16.57 16.24 -5.52
C SER A 228 16.66 15.03 -4.63
N PHE A 229 16.28 15.16 -3.36
CA PHE A 229 16.24 14.04 -2.41
C PHE A 229 15.14 13.03 -2.77
N SER A 230 13.98 13.54 -3.15
CA SER A 230 12.77 12.73 -3.37
C SER A 230 12.80 11.97 -4.68
N GLY A 231 13.52 12.45 -5.71
CA GLY A 231 13.43 11.92 -7.08
C GLY A 231 13.70 10.43 -7.18
N TRP A 232 14.79 9.93 -6.61
CA TRP A 232 15.12 8.51 -6.65
C TRP A 232 14.18 7.65 -5.79
N VAL A 233 13.83 8.14 -4.60
CA VAL A 233 12.86 7.48 -3.71
C VAL A 233 11.49 7.42 -4.37
N GLY A 234 11.10 8.51 -5.05
CA GLY A 234 9.85 8.62 -5.80
C GLY A 234 9.74 7.60 -6.92
N VAL A 235 10.77 7.46 -7.76
CA VAL A 235 10.78 6.47 -8.85
C VAL A 235 10.55 5.05 -8.31
N ASN A 236 11.24 4.65 -7.25
CA ASN A 236 11.05 3.33 -6.66
C ASN A 236 9.63 3.14 -6.09
N ARG A 237 9.07 4.16 -5.42
CA ARG A 237 7.70 4.12 -4.90
C ARG A 237 6.66 4.02 -6.00
N ILE A 238 6.82 4.77 -7.09
CA ILE A 238 5.94 4.74 -8.25
C ILE A 238 5.95 3.35 -8.89
N ILE A 239 7.12 2.79 -9.16
CA ILE A 239 7.25 1.43 -9.73
C ILE A 239 6.55 0.41 -8.83
N SER A 240 6.81 0.45 -7.53
CA SER A 240 6.19 -0.49 -6.57
C SER A 240 4.67 -0.31 -6.48
N ALA A 241 4.17 0.93 -6.50
CA ALA A 241 2.75 1.23 -6.43
C ALA A 241 2.01 0.74 -7.69
N ILE A 242 2.59 0.97 -8.87
CA ILE A 242 2.01 0.48 -10.13
C ILE A 242 2.05 -1.04 -10.16
N SER A 243 3.20 -1.67 -9.87
CA SER A 243 3.35 -3.13 -9.91
C SER A 243 2.35 -3.84 -8.99
N GLY A 244 2.16 -3.32 -7.78
CA GLY A 244 1.22 -3.91 -6.81
C GLY A 244 -0.26 -3.66 -7.13
N ARG A 245 -0.58 -2.89 -8.17
CA ARG A 245 -1.96 -2.54 -8.58
C ARG A 245 -2.27 -2.90 -10.01
N LEU A 246 -1.27 -3.36 -10.76
CA LEU A 246 -1.38 -3.59 -12.19
C LEU A 246 -2.35 -4.71 -12.53
N ASP A 247 -2.37 -5.77 -11.72
CA ASP A 247 -3.26 -6.93 -11.91
C ASP A 247 -4.73 -6.53 -11.97
N LEU A 248 -5.20 -5.82 -10.95
CA LEU A 248 -6.59 -5.36 -10.88
C LEU A 248 -6.90 -4.32 -11.95
N GLN A 249 -5.96 -3.40 -12.23
CA GLN A 249 -6.17 -2.37 -13.24
C GLN A 249 -6.24 -2.95 -14.64
N MET A 250 -5.34 -3.89 -14.98
CA MET A 250 -5.37 -4.57 -16.29
C MET A 250 -6.59 -5.46 -16.44
N LEU A 251 -7.07 -6.07 -15.34
CA LEU A 251 -8.32 -6.83 -15.39
C LEU A 251 -9.51 -5.93 -15.70
N ALA A 252 -9.57 -4.73 -15.14
CA ALA A 252 -10.61 -3.75 -15.46
C ALA A 252 -10.53 -3.23 -16.90
N ILE A 253 -9.31 -3.17 -17.49
CA ILE A 253 -9.07 -2.74 -18.87
C ILE A 253 -9.44 -3.85 -19.87
N LEU A 254 -9.05 -5.08 -19.58
CA LEU A 254 -9.05 -6.21 -20.54
C LEU A 254 -10.21 -7.18 -20.34
N SER A 255 -11.07 -6.94 -19.33
CA SER A 255 -12.21 -7.81 -19.04
C SER A 255 -13.46 -7.02 -18.62
N THR A 256 -14.32 -7.58 -17.80
CA THR A 256 -15.59 -6.97 -17.36
C THR A 256 -15.55 -6.49 -15.91
N ALA A 257 -16.45 -5.58 -15.55
CA ALA A 257 -16.66 -5.15 -14.18
C ALA A 257 -16.98 -6.33 -13.24
N TYR A 258 -17.77 -7.29 -13.73
CA TYR A 258 -18.14 -8.50 -12.99
C TYR A 258 -16.91 -9.32 -12.57
N LEU A 259 -15.97 -9.59 -13.50
CA LEU A 259 -14.74 -10.32 -13.23
C LEU A 259 -13.79 -9.51 -12.35
N THR A 260 -13.72 -8.20 -12.57
CA THR A 260 -12.93 -7.26 -11.74
C THR A 260 -13.40 -7.28 -10.28
N ALA A 261 -14.72 -7.31 -10.04
CA ALA A 261 -15.30 -7.47 -8.71
C ALA A 261 -14.84 -8.74 -8.02
N GLY A 262 -14.93 -9.87 -8.72
CA GLY A 262 -14.54 -11.18 -8.18
C GLY A 262 -13.07 -11.22 -7.80
N TYR A 263 -12.18 -10.80 -8.68
CA TYR A 263 -10.75 -10.72 -8.38
C TYR A 263 -10.43 -9.75 -7.26
N SER A 264 -11.08 -8.57 -7.23
CA SER A 264 -10.90 -7.59 -6.16
C SER A 264 -11.27 -8.18 -4.80
N MET A 265 -12.38 -8.92 -4.71
CA MET A 265 -12.80 -9.59 -3.48
C MET A 265 -11.78 -10.64 -3.04
N ALA A 266 -11.36 -11.53 -3.94
CA ALA A 266 -10.37 -12.57 -3.66
C ALA A 266 -9.03 -11.97 -3.22
N SER A 267 -8.51 -10.99 -3.96
CA SER A 267 -7.20 -10.38 -3.69
C SER A 267 -7.16 -9.60 -2.38
N ARG A 268 -8.26 -8.98 -1.97
CA ARG A 268 -8.35 -8.30 -0.66
C ARG A 268 -8.27 -9.29 0.49
N ILE A 269 -8.97 -10.41 0.41
CA ILE A 269 -8.86 -11.45 1.44
C ILE A 269 -7.46 -12.05 1.44
N ALA A 270 -6.91 -12.35 0.26
CA ALA A 270 -5.56 -12.90 0.11
C ALA A 270 -4.45 -11.94 0.60
N SER A 271 -4.69 -10.62 0.59
CA SER A 271 -3.72 -9.63 1.06
C SER A 271 -3.35 -9.77 2.54
N ILE A 272 -4.17 -10.44 3.34
CA ILE A 272 -3.86 -10.78 4.75
C ILE A 272 -2.58 -11.64 4.81
N ALA A 273 -2.40 -12.57 3.87
CA ALA A 273 -1.19 -13.38 3.78
C ALA A 273 0.07 -12.56 3.48
N ILE A 274 -0.07 -11.51 2.66
CA ILE A 274 1.01 -10.57 2.35
C ILE A 274 1.42 -9.79 3.61
N ILE A 275 0.45 -9.39 4.44
CA ILE A 275 0.71 -8.68 5.71
C ILE A 275 1.53 -9.57 6.66
N PHE A 276 1.17 -10.86 6.82
CA PHE A 276 1.94 -11.80 7.63
C PHE A 276 3.38 -11.96 7.11
N THR A 277 3.55 -12.11 5.80
CA THR A 277 4.87 -12.25 5.16
C THR A 277 5.72 -10.99 5.36
N SER A 278 5.14 -9.81 5.20
CA SER A 278 5.82 -8.53 5.39
C SER A 278 6.24 -8.32 6.86
N SER A 279 5.35 -8.66 7.80
CA SER A 279 5.64 -8.61 9.24
C SER A 279 6.77 -9.55 9.61
N TYR A 280 6.80 -10.74 9.03
CA TYR A 280 7.91 -11.69 9.23
C TYR A 280 9.23 -11.13 8.70
N SER A 281 9.26 -10.57 7.49
CA SER A 281 10.43 -9.92 6.91
C SER A 281 10.96 -8.78 7.80
N ALA A 282 10.06 -7.99 8.39
CA ALA A 282 10.43 -6.89 9.30
C ALA A 282 11.15 -7.39 10.58
N VAL A 283 10.78 -8.58 11.07
CA VAL A 283 11.47 -9.22 12.22
C VAL A 283 12.84 -9.79 11.83
N LEU A 284 12.99 -10.29 10.59
CA LEU A 284 14.25 -10.83 10.10
C LEU A 284 15.31 -9.75 9.85
N ALA A 285 14.91 -8.56 9.39
CA ALA A 285 15.80 -7.50 8.94
C ALA A 285 16.88 -7.09 9.97
N PRO A 286 16.54 -6.70 11.22
CA PRO A 286 17.55 -6.28 12.20
C PRO A 286 18.49 -7.42 12.62
N ARG A 287 18.00 -8.66 12.58
CA ARG A 287 18.84 -9.82 12.91
C ARG A 287 19.86 -10.11 11.82
N PHE A 288 19.48 -10.07 10.54
CA PHE A 288 20.43 -10.20 9.45
C PHE A 288 21.48 -9.09 9.47
N SER A 289 21.09 -7.84 9.76
CA SER A 289 22.04 -6.72 9.85
C SER A 289 23.05 -6.85 10.99
N SER A 290 22.76 -7.63 12.04
CA SER A 290 23.59 -7.72 13.25
C SER A 290 24.56 -8.90 13.27
N ILE A 291 24.45 -9.88 12.34
CA ILE A 291 25.23 -11.13 12.43
C ILE A 291 26.68 -10.94 12.00
N GLY A 292 26.93 -10.36 10.82
CA GLY A 292 28.26 -10.04 10.30
C GLY A 292 29.21 -11.23 10.03
N ASP A 293 28.81 -12.47 10.36
CA ASP A 293 29.53 -13.70 10.08
C ASP A 293 28.79 -14.56 9.08
N LYS A 294 29.41 -14.89 7.96
CA LYS A 294 28.79 -15.58 6.83
C LYS A 294 28.20 -16.96 7.17
N ASN A 295 28.87 -17.72 8.08
CA ASN A 295 28.36 -19.03 8.46
C ASN A 295 27.14 -18.91 9.38
N LYS A 296 27.17 -17.97 10.31
CA LYS A 296 26.03 -17.68 11.18
C LYS A 296 24.85 -17.09 10.40
N GLU A 297 25.11 -16.26 9.39
CA GLU A 297 24.08 -15.78 8.48
C GLU A 297 23.41 -16.91 7.71
N LYS A 298 24.22 -17.87 7.20
CA LYS A 298 23.72 -19.07 6.52
C LYS A 298 22.84 -19.92 7.45
N GLU A 299 23.30 -20.18 8.67
CA GLU A 299 22.53 -20.92 9.67
C GLU A 299 21.21 -20.21 10.00
N TYR A 300 21.28 -18.89 10.19
CA TYR A 300 20.09 -18.09 10.45
C TYR A 300 19.11 -18.07 9.27
N LEU A 301 19.62 -18.01 8.02
CA LEU A 301 18.81 -18.10 6.81
C LEU A 301 18.03 -19.42 6.74
N ILE A 302 18.65 -20.55 7.07
CA ILE A 302 17.97 -21.86 7.11
C ILE A 302 16.86 -21.83 8.15
N LYS A 303 17.14 -21.35 9.37
CA LYS A 303 16.12 -21.20 10.43
C LYS A 303 14.97 -20.25 10.02
N ALA A 304 15.31 -19.14 9.37
CA ALA A 304 14.32 -18.20 8.85
C ALA A 304 13.47 -18.83 7.74
N THR A 305 14.06 -19.66 6.89
CA THR A 305 13.29 -20.36 5.84
C THR A 305 12.32 -21.37 6.44
N LEU A 306 12.74 -22.14 7.44
CA LEU A 306 11.85 -23.04 8.17
C LEU A 306 10.74 -22.27 8.90
N GLY A 307 11.03 -21.06 9.41
CA GLY A 307 10.06 -20.18 10.04
C GLY A 307 8.96 -19.63 9.10
N VAL A 308 9.13 -19.74 7.77
CA VAL A 308 8.08 -19.42 6.81
C VAL A 308 7.00 -20.51 6.73
N LEU A 309 7.37 -21.78 7.00
CA LEU A 309 6.45 -22.92 6.85
C LEU A 309 5.16 -22.79 7.69
N PRO A 310 5.20 -22.37 8.97
CA PRO A 310 3.97 -22.12 9.72
C PRO A 310 3.08 -21.04 9.09
N ILE A 311 3.68 -19.97 8.51
CA ILE A 311 2.93 -18.91 7.84
C ILE A 311 2.21 -19.47 6.61
N ILE A 312 2.89 -20.29 5.82
CA ILE A 312 2.31 -20.99 4.67
C ILE A 312 1.19 -21.91 5.13
N ALA A 313 1.41 -22.72 6.17
CA ALA A 313 0.41 -23.65 6.70
C ALA A 313 -0.86 -22.91 7.17
N ILE A 314 -0.72 -21.81 7.94
CA ILE A 314 -1.83 -20.96 8.36
C ILE A 314 -2.55 -20.36 7.15
N THR A 315 -1.81 -19.91 6.15
CA THR A 315 -2.38 -19.30 4.94
C THR A 315 -3.14 -20.33 4.13
N ILE A 316 -2.62 -21.54 3.94
CA ILE A 316 -3.32 -22.64 3.24
C ILE A 316 -4.53 -23.13 4.04
N SER A 317 -4.47 -23.15 5.37
CA SER A 317 -5.60 -23.53 6.21
C SER A 317 -6.83 -22.63 6.02
N SER A 318 -6.63 -21.40 5.52
CA SER A 318 -7.74 -20.51 5.14
C SER A 318 -8.68 -21.10 4.07
N PHE A 319 -8.24 -22.12 3.32
CA PHE A 319 -9.09 -22.83 2.37
C PHE A 319 -10.33 -23.47 3.01
N PHE A 320 -10.22 -23.89 4.27
CA PHE A 320 -11.34 -24.46 5.00
C PHE A 320 -12.33 -23.40 5.49
N VAL A 321 -11.86 -22.17 5.71
CA VAL A 321 -12.66 -21.07 6.25
C VAL A 321 -13.32 -20.25 5.15
N ILE A 322 -12.65 -20.09 4.01
CA ILE A 322 -13.10 -19.18 2.95
C ILE A 322 -14.47 -19.55 2.36
N GLY A 323 -14.70 -20.84 2.15
CA GLY A 323 -15.96 -21.33 1.59
C GLY A 323 -17.17 -20.98 2.46
N PRO A 324 -17.22 -21.40 3.74
CA PRO A 324 -18.25 -20.99 4.68
C PRO A 324 -18.39 -19.45 4.81
N PHE A 325 -17.27 -18.72 4.90
CA PHE A 325 -17.28 -17.27 5.01
C PHE A 325 -17.96 -16.61 3.81
N ILE A 326 -17.55 -16.93 2.57
CA ILE A 326 -18.16 -16.34 1.37
C ILE A 326 -19.62 -16.75 1.23
N LYS A 327 -19.96 -18.03 1.42
CA LYS A 327 -21.34 -18.50 1.32
C LYS A 327 -22.29 -17.78 2.30
N THR A 328 -21.82 -17.49 3.50
CA THR A 328 -22.65 -16.85 4.54
C THR A 328 -22.75 -15.34 4.34
N PHE A 329 -21.63 -14.65 4.09
CA PHE A 329 -21.60 -13.18 4.09
C PHE A 329 -21.70 -12.57 2.69
N PHE A 330 -21.27 -13.28 1.64
CA PHE A 330 -21.16 -12.79 0.26
C PHE A 330 -21.60 -13.82 -0.78
N PRO A 331 -22.84 -14.34 -0.73
CA PRO A 331 -23.29 -15.42 -1.60
C PRO A 331 -23.18 -15.12 -3.10
N ILE A 332 -23.26 -13.87 -3.49
CA ILE A 332 -23.06 -13.41 -4.89
C ILE A 332 -21.63 -13.63 -5.43
N TYR A 333 -20.67 -13.98 -4.54
CA TYR A 333 -19.25 -14.20 -4.84
C TYR A 333 -18.83 -15.66 -4.67
N ILE A 334 -19.75 -16.64 -4.76
CA ILE A 334 -19.44 -18.07 -4.55
C ILE A 334 -18.34 -18.56 -5.52
N ASP A 335 -18.35 -18.12 -6.77
CA ASP A 335 -17.36 -18.44 -7.80
C ASP A 335 -15.94 -17.94 -7.46
N VAL A 336 -15.83 -16.96 -6.56
CA VAL A 336 -14.55 -16.39 -6.13
C VAL A 336 -13.77 -17.32 -5.20
N ILE A 337 -14.42 -18.34 -4.61
CA ILE A 337 -13.78 -19.28 -3.69
C ILE A 337 -12.60 -19.99 -4.37
N GLU A 338 -12.78 -20.43 -5.62
CA GLU A 338 -11.70 -21.07 -6.37
C GLU A 338 -10.60 -20.09 -6.74
N VAL A 339 -10.97 -18.90 -7.22
CA VAL A 339 -10.01 -17.81 -7.53
C VAL A 339 -9.13 -17.51 -6.31
N TYR A 340 -9.76 -17.41 -5.14
CA TYR A 340 -9.04 -17.17 -3.89
C TYR A 340 -8.04 -18.30 -3.58
N LYS A 341 -8.45 -19.58 -3.70
CA LYS A 341 -7.57 -20.71 -3.45
C LYS A 341 -6.33 -20.70 -4.35
N TYR A 342 -6.52 -20.49 -5.65
CA TYR A 342 -5.40 -20.41 -6.58
C TYR A 342 -4.54 -19.16 -6.34
N LEU A 343 -5.14 -18.02 -5.93
CA LEU A 343 -4.40 -16.83 -5.58
C LEU A 343 -3.53 -17.06 -4.34
N ILE A 344 -4.04 -17.72 -3.30
CA ILE A 344 -3.24 -18.12 -2.13
C ILE A 344 -2.07 -19.03 -2.53
N LEU A 345 -2.31 -20.03 -3.40
CA LEU A 345 -1.23 -20.87 -3.90
C LEU A 345 -0.19 -20.08 -4.67
N SER A 346 -0.60 -19.05 -5.42
CA SER A 346 0.32 -18.15 -6.14
C SER A 346 1.20 -17.29 -5.20
N LEU A 347 0.75 -17.07 -3.96
CA LEU A 347 1.53 -16.34 -2.94
C LEU A 347 2.55 -17.23 -2.21
N VAL A 348 2.47 -18.56 -2.30
CA VAL A 348 3.43 -19.44 -1.63
C VAL A 348 4.87 -19.18 -2.08
N PRO A 349 5.20 -19.09 -3.38
CA PRO A 349 6.56 -18.72 -3.81
C PRO A 349 6.99 -17.34 -3.26
N PHE A 350 6.08 -16.36 -3.22
CA PHE A 350 6.36 -15.05 -2.63
C PHE A 350 6.73 -15.14 -1.15
N MET A 351 6.03 -15.95 -0.35
CA MET A 351 6.34 -16.15 1.06
C MET A 351 7.76 -16.70 1.25
N PHE A 352 8.17 -17.65 0.41
CA PHE A 352 9.54 -18.17 0.42
C PHE A 352 10.61 -17.14 0.06
N THR A 353 10.25 -16.00 -0.52
CA THR A 353 11.22 -14.93 -0.79
C THR A 353 11.53 -14.10 0.45
N ALA A 354 10.74 -14.13 1.51
CA ALA A 354 10.92 -13.30 2.69
C ALA A 354 12.34 -13.42 3.31
N PRO A 355 12.88 -14.63 3.57
CA PRO A 355 14.24 -14.78 4.07
C PRO A 355 15.32 -14.39 3.06
N SER A 356 15.18 -14.80 1.79
CA SER A 356 16.17 -14.54 0.75
C SER A 356 16.29 -13.06 0.40
N VAL A 357 15.16 -12.37 0.21
CA VAL A 357 15.13 -10.92 -0.04
C VAL A 357 15.73 -10.16 1.14
N THR A 358 15.34 -10.52 2.36
CA THR A 358 15.86 -9.88 3.58
C THR A 358 17.38 -10.09 3.72
N ALA A 359 17.89 -11.30 3.45
CA ALA A 359 19.32 -11.57 3.44
C ALA A 359 20.06 -10.75 2.37
N ILE A 360 19.53 -10.67 1.14
CA ILE A 360 20.14 -9.86 0.05
C ILE A 360 20.25 -8.39 0.44
N ILE A 361 19.21 -7.84 1.05
CA ILE A 361 19.18 -6.41 1.42
C ILE A 361 20.07 -6.13 2.62
N TYR A 362 19.94 -6.89 3.72
CA TYR A 362 20.47 -6.52 5.03
C TYR A 362 21.76 -7.26 5.42
N ALA A 363 21.94 -8.52 5.01
CA ALA A 363 23.19 -9.25 5.28
C ALA A 363 24.21 -9.01 4.15
N MET A 364 23.80 -9.18 2.90
CA MET A 364 24.69 -9.03 1.76
C MET A 364 24.89 -7.56 1.31
N ASN A 365 24.09 -6.60 1.83
CA ASN A 365 24.13 -5.18 1.45
C ASN A 365 23.98 -4.92 -0.07
N LYS A 366 23.12 -5.71 -0.75
CA LYS A 366 22.93 -5.65 -2.21
C LYS A 366 21.49 -5.32 -2.62
N PRO A 367 20.87 -4.22 -2.12
CA PRO A 367 19.47 -3.88 -2.43
C PRO A 367 19.23 -3.61 -3.92
N LYS A 368 20.28 -3.26 -4.67
CA LYS A 368 20.20 -3.00 -6.12
C LYS A 368 19.62 -4.18 -6.92
N PHE A 369 19.91 -5.42 -6.52
CA PHE A 369 19.35 -6.60 -7.19
C PHE A 369 17.83 -6.68 -7.07
N ILE A 370 17.29 -6.32 -5.90
CA ILE A 370 15.83 -6.32 -5.68
C ILE A 370 15.17 -5.18 -6.47
N GLY A 371 15.79 -4.00 -6.49
CA GLY A 371 15.30 -2.87 -7.30
C GLY A 371 15.27 -3.18 -8.79
N LEU A 372 16.34 -3.79 -9.31
CA LEU A 372 16.42 -4.21 -10.71
C LEU A 372 15.36 -5.27 -11.03
N TYR A 373 15.19 -6.27 -10.15
CA TYR A 373 14.14 -7.28 -10.35
C TYR A 373 12.75 -6.65 -10.36
N SER A 374 12.46 -5.71 -9.46
CA SER A 374 11.15 -5.03 -9.39
C SER A 374 10.79 -4.34 -10.70
N PHE A 375 11.76 -3.77 -11.40
CA PHE A 375 11.55 -3.19 -12.73
C PHE A 375 11.19 -4.27 -13.76
N PHE A 376 11.95 -5.37 -13.81
CA PHE A 376 11.63 -6.47 -14.73
C PHE A 376 10.30 -7.15 -14.37
N GLN A 377 9.99 -7.26 -13.09
CA GLN A 377 8.72 -7.80 -12.61
C GLN A 377 7.53 -7.00 -13.15
N LEU A 378 7.63 -5.68 -13.19
CA LEU A 378 6.59 -4.82 -13.77
C LEU A 378 6.32 -5.19 -15.23
N LEU A 379 7.37 -5.37 -16.02
CA LEU A 379 7.27 -5.76 -17.44
C LEU A 379 6.68 -7.16 -17.60
N ILE A 380 7.10 -8.11 -16.77
CA ILE A 380 6.57 -9.49 -16.74
C ILE A 380 5.08 -9.48 -16.43
N ILE A 381 4.66 -8.76 -15.36
CA ILE A 381 3.26 -8.65 -14.98
C ILE A 381 2.43 -8.03 -16.10
N PHE A 382 2.92 -6.95 -16.69
CA PHE A 382 2.23 -6.30 -17.81
C PHE A 382 2.06 -7.25 -19.01
N GLY A 383 3.13 -7.87 -19.47
CA GLY A 383 3.11 -8.76 -20.64
C GLY A 383 2.25 -10.02 -20.43
N LEU A 384 2.39 -10.66 -19.25
CA LEU A 384 1.61 -11.85 -18.93
C LEU A 384 0.12 -11.52 -18.75
N ASN A 385 -0.21 -10.44 -18.05
CA ASN A 385 -1.62 -10.02 -17.90
C ASN A 385 -2.25 -9.66 -19.24
N TYR A 386 -1.52 -8.96 -20.12
CA TYR A 386 -2.02 -8.61 -21.44
C TYR A 386 -2.39 -9.86 -22.26
N TYR A 387 -1.64 -10.95 -22.12
CA TYR A 387 -1.89 -12.21 -22.82
C TYR A 387 -2.88 -13.13 -22.11
N LEU A 388 -2.82 -13.24 -20.77
CA LEU A 388 -3.57 -14.22 -20.01
C LEU A 388 -4.98 -13.75 -19.62
N ILE A 389 -5.18 -12.45 -19.38
CA ILE A 389 -6.51 -11.92 -18.99
C ILE A 389 -7.56 -12.16 -20.07
N PRO A 390 -7.34 -11.85 -21.36
CA PRO A 390 -8.34 -12.11 -22.40
C PRO A 390 -8.71 -13.59 -22.56
N LYS A 391 -7.80 -14.51 -22.18
CA LYS A 391 -8.02 -15.96 -22.31
C LYS A 391 -8.65 -16.61 -21.07
N PHE A 392 -8.30 -16.12 -19.88
CA PHE A 392 -8.64 -16.79 -18.62
C PHE A 392 -9.42 -15.89 -17.65
N GLY A 393 -9.81 -14.67 -18.06
CA GLY A 393 -10.54 -13.73 -17.22
C GLY A 393 -9.78 -13.45 -15.91
N TYR A 394 -10.47 -13.52 -14.76
CA TYR A 394 -9.87 -13.29 -13.45
C TYR A 394 -8.80 -14.31 -13.03
N MET A 395 -8.71 -15.45 -13.70
CA MET A 395 -7.61 -16.40 -13.50
C MET A 395 -6.30 -15.95 -14.16
N GLY A 396 -6.38 -15.03 -15.14
CA GLY A 396 -5.20 -14.45 -15.80
C GLY A 396 -4.22 -13.82 -14.81
N PRO A 397 -4.64 -12.86 -13.98
CA PRO A 397 -3.79 -12.28 -12.94
C PRO A 397 -3.29 -13.30 -11.90
N VAL A 398 -4.06 -14.34 -11.60
CA VAL A 398 -3.64 -15.43 -10.69
C VAL A 398 -2.42 -16.17 -11.27
N PHE A 399 -2.50 -16.58 -12.54
CA PHE A 399 -1.37 -17.22 -13.23
C PHE A 399 -0.17 -16.28 -13.35
N THR A 400 -0.42 -15.00 -13.68
CA THR A 400 0.63 -13.97 -13.72
C THR A 400 1.34 -13.85 -12.37
N SER A 401 0.58 -13.76 -11.27
CA SER A 401 1.12 -13.68 -9.91
C SER A 401 1.95 -14.92 -9.58
N PHE A 402 1.45 -16.13 -9.90
CA PHE A 402 2.19 -17.37 -9.66
C PHE A 402 3.53 -17.39 -10.40
N ILE A 403 3.53 -17.08 -11.70
CA ILE A 403 4.76 -17.04 -12.53
C ILE A 403 5.72 -15.97 -11.99
N SER A 404 5.23 -14.76 -11.76
CA SER A 404 6.04 -13.63 -11.28
C SER A 404 6.67 -13.90 -9.91
N HIS A 405 5.91 -14.45 -8.95
CA HIS A 405 6.41 -14.79 -7.63
C HIS A 405 7.39 -15.96 -7.66
N THR A 406 7.15 -16.94 -8.54
CA THR A 406 8.08 -18.07 -8.73
C THR A 406 9.41 -17.59 -9.32
N LEU A 407 9.38 -16.71 -10.31
CA LEU A 407 10.58 -16.11 -10.88
C LEU A 407 11.35 -15.28 -9.85
N LEU A 408 10.65 -14.52 -9.00
CA LEU A 408 11.26 -13.80 -7.88
C LEU A 408 11.94 -14.76 -6.90
N ALA A 409 11.26 -15.84 -6.54
CA ALA A 409 11.82 -16.84 -5.64
C ALA A 409 13.08 -17.48 -6.23
N ILE A 410 13.02 -17.94 -7.48
CA ILE A 410 14.18 -18.50 -8.19
C ILE A 410 15.33 -17.50 -8.20
N PHE A 411 15.08 -16.25 -8.64
CA PHE A 411 16.10 -15.22 -8.74
C PHE A 411 16.78 -14.94 -7.41
N THR A 412 16.00 -14.72 -6.35
CA THR A 412 16.55 -14.37 -5.03
C THR A 412 17.28 -15.55 -4.39
N TRP A 413 16.76 -16.77 -4.53
CA TRP A 413 17.42 -17.96 -4.00
C TRP A 413 18.70 -18.32 -4.77
N LEU A 414 18.77 -18.12 -6.07
CA LEU A 414 20.01 -18.31 -6.83
C LEU A 414 21.12 -17.37 -6.35
N ILE A 415 20.81 -16.10 -6.08
CA ILE A 415 21.78 -15.14 -5.53
C ILE A 415 22.28 -15.60 -4.15
N VAL A 416 21.35 -15.99 -3.28
CA VAL A 416 21.65 -16.41 -1.90
C VAL A 416 22.45 -17.71 -1.88
N ILE A 417 22.04 -18.71 -2.68
CA ILE A 417 22.74 -20.00 -2.78
C ILE A 417 24.16 -19.76 -3.32
N ARG A 418 24.31 -18.97 -4.37
CA ARG A 418 25.63 -18.61 -4.91
C ARG A 418 26.51 -17.96 -3.84
N HIS A 419 25.97 -17.07 -3.03
CA HIS A 419 26.71 -16.35 -2.00
C HIS A 419 27.13 -17.24 -0.83
N TYR A 420 26.21 -18.04 -0.28
CA TYR A 420 26.47 -18.79 0.96
C TYR A 420 27.03 -20.21 0.74
N TRP A 421 26.83 -20.82 -0.43
CA TRP A 421 27.26 -22.19 -0.70
C TRP A 421 28.42 -22.27 -1.71
N PHE A 422 28.48 -21.35 -2.67
CA PHE A 422 29.49 -21.39 -3.74
C PHE A 422 30.41 -20.16 -3.77
N GLY A 423 30.12 -19.10 -3.04
CA GLY A 423 30.99 -17.93 -2.96
C GLY A 423 32.16 -18.19 -1.99
N LYS A 424 33.38 -18.21 -2.53
CA LYS A 424 34.64 -18.17 -1.77
C LYS A 424 34.83 -16.80 -1.15
#